data_795b4ab32795cc20815572b24dbd58e3
#
_entry.id   795b4ab32795cc20815572b24dbd58e3
#
_cell.length_a   1.000
_cell.length_b   1.000
_cell.length_c   1.000
_cell.angle_alpha   90.00
_cell.angle_beta   90.00
_cell.angle_gamma   90.00
#
_symmetry.space_group_name_H-M   'P 1'
#
loop_
_entity.id
_entity.type
_entity.pdbx_description
1 polymer ?
#
loop_
_entity_poly.entity_id
_entity_poly.type
_entity_poly.pdbx_seq_one_letter_code
_entity_poly.pdbx_strand_id
1 'polypeptide(L)'
;MSQHPLRQLIETCDAAISHRDFDALMAFYAEDAALVVKPGMVVRGIPAIRRAFSAISDYFQGQLRVEQGAMEVIEGADNALVIMETRLRYPDGEGGWIDENRRATYVFRKEADGRWRCTIDNSYGTALLELEA
;
A
#
# COMPACT_ATOMS: atom_id res chain seq x y z
N MET A 1 10.71 -15.14 16.70
CA MET A 1 11.49 -14.54 15.62
C MET A 1 11.06 -13.11 15.40
N SER A 2 12.03 -12.23 15.19
CA SER A 2 11.71 -10.85 14.90
C SER A 2 11.19 -10.72 13.47
N GLN A 3 10.21 -9.88 13.29
CA GLN A 3 9.70 -9.56 11.97
C GLN A 3 10.68 -8.64 11.24
N HIS A 4 10.70 -8.73 9.91
CA HIS A 4 11.48 -7.80 9.12
C HIS A 4 10.95 -6.37 9.34
N PRO A 5 11.83 -5.36 9.45
CA PRO A 5 11.39 -3.98 9.69
C PRO A 5 10.37 -3.47 8.67
N LEU A 6 10.43 -3.93 7.43
CA LEU A 6 9.48 -3.52 6.39
C LEU A 6 8.06 -4.02 6.68
N ARG A 7 7.90 -5.14 7.39
CA ARG A 7 6.57 -5.62 7.78
C ARG A 7 5.91 -4.64 8.74
N GLN A 8 6.64 -4.19 9.76
CA GLN A 8 6.13 -3.19 10.69
C GLN A 8 5.77 -1.89 9.99
N LEU A 9 6.62 -1.47 9.05
CA LEU A 9 6.38 -0.24 8.28
C LEU A 9 5.09 -0.34 7.48
N ILE A 10 4.86 -1.48 6.80
CA ILE A 10 3.64 -1.71 6.03
C ILE A 10 2.42 -1.77 6.96
N GLU A 11 2.53 -2.46 8.09
CA GLU A 11 1.41 -2.55 9.05
C GLU A 11 1.06 -1.18 9.64
N THR A 12 2.04 -0.33 9.88
CA THR A 12 1.80 1.05 10.30
C THR A 12 1.07 1.85 9.23
N CYS A 13 1.46 1.65 7.97
CA CYS A 13 0.77 2.25 6.83
C CYS A 13 -0.71 1.81 6.78
N ASP A 14 -0.96 0.51 6.94
CA ASP A 14 -2.32 -0.03 6.91
C ASP A 14 -3.19 0.55 8.04
N ALA A 15 -2.62 0.68 9.23
CA ALA A 15 -3.32 1.31 10.35
C ALA A 15 -3.66 2.77 10.04
N ALA A 16 -2.74 3.49 9.40
CA ALA A 16 -2.99 4.88 8.99
C ALA A 16 -4.13 4.97 7.97
N ILE A 17 -4.21 4.03 7.04
CA ILE A 17 -5.32 3.96 6.08
C ILE A 17 -6.64 3.78 6.83
N SER A 18 -6.70 2.79 7.74
CA SER A 18 -7.91 2.47 8.47
C SER A 18 -8.38 3.61 9.39
N HIS A 19 -7.46 4.41 9.91
CA HIS A 19 -7.77 5.53 10.79
C HIS A 19 -7.86 6.87 10.07
N ARG A 20 -7.69 6.88 8.75
CA ARG A 20 -7.69 8.09 7.92
C ARG A 20 -6.62 9.10 8.37
N ASP A 21 -5.50 8.62 8.88
CA ASP A 21 -4.38 9.46 9.29
C ASP A 21 -3.46 9.67 8.08
N PHE A 22 -3.80 10.64 7.25
CA PHE A 22 -3.10 10.86 5.99
C PHE A 22 -1.68 11.41 6.20
N ASP A 23 -1.42 12.12 7.28
CA ASP A 23 -0.07 12.60 7.57
C ASP A 23 0.86 11.44 7.90
N ALA A 24 0.42 10.52 8.75
CA ALA A 24 1.20 9.30 9.05
C ALA A 24 1.37 8.43 7.81
N LEU A 25 0.33 8.33 6.98
CA LEU A 25 0.37 7.56 5.75
C LEU A 25 1.41 8.12 4.77
N MET A 26 1.49 9.43 4.64
CA MET A 26 2.44 10.06 3.71
C MET A 26 3.90 9.86 4.15
N ALA A 27 4.16 9.67 5.44
CA ALA A 27 5.50 9.39 5.93
C ALA A 27 6.06 8.04 5.44
N PHE A 28 5.19 7.14 5.01
CA PHE A 28 5.56 5.84 4.45
C PHE A 28 6.22 5.96 3.08
N TYR A 29 5.86 6.99 2.31
CA TYR A 29 6.27 7.12 0.91
C TYR A 29 7.49 8.01 0.74
N ALA A 30 8.31 7.68 -0.27
CA ALA A 30 9.33 8.59 -0.76
C ALA A 30 8.66 9.76 -1.49
N GLU A 31 9.35 10.89 -1.58
CA GLU A 31 8.79 12.09 -2.22
C GLU A 31 8.39 11.86 -3.67
N ASP A 32 9.14 11.00 -4.37
CA ASP A 32 8.96 10.69 -5.78
C ASP A 32 8.24 9.35 -6.01
N ALA A 33 7.55 8.84 -5.00
CA ALA A 33 6.89 7.54 -5.07
C ALA A 33 5.81 7.47 -6.13
N ALA A 34 5.58 6.24 -6.63
CA ALA A 34 4.47 5.91 -7.52
C ALA A 34 3.50 5.00 -6.80
N LEU A 35 2.20 5.27 -6.94
CA LEU A 35 1.13 4.46 -6.40
C LEU A 35 0.22 4.00 -7.55
N VAL A 36 0.03 2.70 -7.65
CA VAL A 36 -0.98 2.15 -8.57
C VAL A 36 -2.32 2.22 -7.86
N VAL A 37 -3.15 3.18 -8.27
CA VAL A 37 -4.48 3.39 -7.68
C VAL A 37 -5.44 2.29 -8.13
N LYS A 38 -5.38 1.97 -9.42
CA LYS A 38 -6.12 0.89 -10.06
C LYS A 38 -5.41 0.57 -11.38
N PRO A 39 -5.77 -0.55 -12.04
CA PRO A 39 -5.20 -0.86 -13.35
C PRO A 39 -5.39 0.33 -14.31
N GLY A 40 -4.30 0.73 -14.96
CA GLY A 40 -4.30 1.87 -15.88
C GLY A 40 -4.18 3.23 -15.23
N MET A 41 -4.15 3.32 -13.90
CA MET A 41 -4.04 4.61 -13.21
C MET A 41 -2.92 4.58 -12.17
N VAL A 42 -1.83 5.29 -12.46
CA VAL A 42 -0.70 5.46 -11.56
C VAL A 42 -0.55 6.95 -11.25
N VAL A 43 -0.44 7.27 -9.97
CA VAL A 43 -0.16 8.65 -9.53
C VAL A 43 1.25 8.71 -8.95
N ARG A 44 1.88 9.87 -9.02
CA ARG A 44 3.27 10.07 -8.59
C ARG A 44 3.38 11.28 -7.70
N GLY A 45 4.22 11.14 -6.67
CA GLY A 45 4.53 12.21 -5.72
C GLY A 45 3.54 12.27 -4.56
N ILE A 46 4.01 12.80 -3.44
CA ILE A 46 3.25 12.83 -2.19
C ILE A 46 1.90 13.55 -2.34
N PRO A 47 1.82 14.75 -2.96
CA PRO A 47 0.52 15.42 -3.06
C PRO A 47 -0.53 14.60 -3.83
N ALA A 48 -0.13 13.95 -4.94
CA ALA A 48 -1.04 13.14 -5.74
C ALA A 48 -1.46 11.86 -5.00
N ILE A 49 -0.51 11.23 -4.30
CA ILE A 49 -0.79 10.03 -3.50
C ILE A 49 -1.76 10.37 -2.37
N ARG A 50 -1.56 11.51 -1.69
CA ARG A 50 -2.46 11.95 -0.62
C ARG A 50 -3.88 12.15 -1.16
N ARG A 51 -4.02 12.80 -2.31
CA ARG A 51 -5.35 12.99 -2.94
C ARG A 51 -6.00 11.66 -3.30
N ALA A 52 -5.19 10.71 -3.80
CA ALA A 52 -5.71 9.39 -4.15
C ALA A 52 -6.25 8.65 -2.92
N PHE A 53 -5.51 8.66 -1.81
CA PHE A 53 -5.98 7.99 -0.59
C PHE A 53 -7.19 8.69 0.02
N SER A 54 -7.25 10.01 -0.05
CA SER A 54 -8.43 10.74 0.40
C SER A 54 -9.68 10.31 -0.39
N ALA A 55 -9.55 10.21 -1.72
CA ALA A 55 -10.64 9.75 -2.58
C ALA A 55 -11.01 8.29 -2.30
N ILE A 56 -10.02 7.41 -2.10
CA ILE A 56 -10.27 6.00 -1.77
C ILE A 56 -11.02 5.90 -0.43
N SER A 57 -10.58 6.65 0.57
CA SER A 57 -11.22 6.65 1.88
C SER A 57 -12.66 7.14 1.80
N ASP A 58 -12.91 8.18 1.02
CA ASP A 58 -14.27 8.70 0.82
C ASP A 58 -15.14 7.69 0.10
N TYR A 59 -14.62 7.03 -0.93
CA TYR A 59 -15.33 6.00 -1.67
C TYR A 59 -15.81 4.88 -0.73
N PHE A 60 -14.98 4.45 0.21
CA PHE A 60 -15.32 3.40 1.17
C PHE A 60 -15.89 3.95 2.47
N GLN A 61 -16.17 5.25 2.54
CA GLN A 61 -16.75 5.90 3.73
C GLN A 61 -15.90 5.68 5.00
N GLY A 62 -14.58 5.60 4.83
CA GLY A 62 -13.65 5.35 5.93
C GLY A 62 -13.68 3.93 6.47
N GLN A 63 -14.34 3.00 5.79
CA GLN A 63 -14.56 1.64 6.28
C GLN A 63 -13.67 0.59 5.61
N LEU A 64 -12.69 1.02 4.82
CA LEU A 64 -11.69 0.09 4.26
C LEU A 64 -10.80 -0.44 5.37
N ARG A 65 -10.67 -1.77 5.42
CA ARG A 65 -9.76 -2.44 6.36
C ARG A 65 -8.74 -3.23 5.57
N VAL A 66 -7.49 -3.14 6.01
CA VAL A 66 -6.36 -3.80 5.35
C VAL A 66 -5.67 -4.68 6.37
N GLU A 67 -5.47 -5.95 6.03
CA GLU A 67 -4.74 -6.90 6.85
C GLU A 67 -3.70 -7.60 5.99
N GLN A 68 -2.48 -7.76 6.52
CA GLN A 68 -1.39 -8.38 5.78
C GLN A 68 -1.24 -9.85 6.19
N GLY A 69 -1.02 -10.70 5.19
CA GLY A 69 -0.74 -12.12 5.37
C GLY A 69 0.73 -12.46 5.20
N ALA A 70 1.02 -13.46 4.37
CA ALA A 70 2.39 -13.91 4.11
C ALA A 70 3.20 -12.83 3.40
N MET A 71 4.50 -12.76 3.71
CA MET A 71 5.39 -11.75 3.15
C MET A 71 6.73 -12.37 2.78
N GLU A 72 7.25 -11.98 1.63
CA GLU A 72 8.62 -12.28 1.21
C GLU A 72 9.34 -10.97 0.94
N VAL A 73 10.56 -10.84 1.47
CA VAL A 73 11.38 -9.64 1.26
C VAL A 73 12.66 -10.05 0.54
N ILE A 74 12.95 -9.37 -0.55
CA ILE A 74 14.20 -9.57 -1.32
C ILE A 74 14.95 -8.24 -1.27
N GLU A 75 16.05 -8.21 -0.50
CA GLU A 75 16.86 -7.01 -0.37
C GLU A 75 17.94 -6.95 -1.44
N GLY A 76 18.05 -5.78 -2.09
CA GLY A 76 19.19 -5.41 -2.94
C GLY A 76 20.18 -4.56 -2.15
N ALA A 77 20.98 -3.76 -2.86
CA ALA A 77 22.01 -2.95 -2.20
C ALA A 77 21.41 -1.84 -1.34
N ASP A 78 20.53 -1.04 -1.92
CA ASP A 78 19.86 0.08 -1.23
C ASP A 78 18.35 0.05 -1.44
N ASN A 79 17.82 -1.07 -1.90
CA ASN A 79 16.40 -1.24 -2.19
C ASN A 79 15.93 -2.62 -1.73
N ALA A 80 14.63 -2.80 -1.69
CA ALA A 80 14.01 -4.07 -1.35
C ALA A 80 12.72 -4.24 -2.14
N LEU A 81 12.50 -5.45 -2.63
CA LEU A 81 11.22 -5.86 -3.22
C LEU A 81 10.47 -6.66 -2.17
N VAL A 82 9.23 -6.26 -1.91
CA VAL A 82 8.35 -6.98 -0.99
C VAL A 82 7.19 -7.56 -1.80
N ILE A 83 6.93 -8.84 -1.59
CA ILE A 83 5.75 -9.52 -2.11
C ILE A 83 4.91 -9.92 -0.91
N MET A 84 3.64 -9.54 -0.90
CA MET A 84 2.83 -9.66 0.31
C MET A 84 1.39 -9.99 0.01
N GLU A 85 0.84 -10.97 0.71
CA GLU A 85 -0.60 -11.19 0.67
C GLU A 85 -1.29 -10.09 1.45
N THR A 86 -2.25 -9.44 0.78
CA THR A 86 -3.01 -8.34 1.34
C THR A 86 -4.48 -8.70 1.31
N ARG A 87 -5.13 -8.64 2.45
CA ARG A 87 -6.57 -8.86 2.58
C ARG A 87 -7.25 -7.52 2.77
N LEU A 88 -8.23 -7.25 1.91
CA LEU A 88 -9.02 -6.04 1.97
C LEU A 88 -10.45 -6.40 2.38
N ARG A 89 -11.02 -5.58 3.24
CA ARG A 89 -12.43 -5.73 3.61
C ARG A 89 -13.11 -4.36 3.55
N TYR A 90 -14.24 -4.32 2.86
CA TYR A 90 -14.96 -3.06 2.68
C TYR A 90 -16.46 -3.34 2.48
N PRO A 91 -17.32 -2.33 2.74
CA PRO A 91 -18.76 -2.49 2.55
C PRO A 91 -19.12 -2.73 1.09
N ASP A 92 -20.14 -3.58 0.85
CA ASP A 92 -20.65 -3.83 -0.49
C ASP A 92 -21.75 -2.84 -0.93
N GLY A 93 -22.12 -1.91 -0.03
CA GLY A 93 -23.19 -0.95 -0.31
C GLY A 93 -24.59 -1.48 -0.07
N GLU A 94 -24.74 -2.73 0.34
CA GLU A 94 -26.04 -3.39 0.52
C GLU A 94 -26.19 -4.02 1.91
N GLY A 95 -25.46 -3.51 2.89
CA GLY A 95 -25.51 -4.00 4.27
C GLY A 95 -24.57 -5.16 4.58
N GLY A 96 -23.80 -5.62 3.58
CA GLY A 96 -22.81 -6.69 3.74
C GLY A 96 -21.39 -6.19 3.54
N TRP A 97 -20.47 -7.15 3.43
CA TRP A 97 -19.04 -6.88 3.29
C TRP A 97 -18.46 -7.68 2.14
N ILE A 98 -17.46 -7.11 1.50
CA ILE A 98 -16.64 -7.79 0.50
C ILE A 98 -15.27 -8.05 1.11
N ASP A 99 -14.79 -9.29 0.97
CA ASP A 99 -13.43 -9.67 1.31
C ASP A 99 -12.68 -9.96 0.02
N GLU A 100 -11.55 -9.29 -0.16
CA GLU A 100 -10.74 -9.42 -1.38
C GLU A 100 -9.30 -9.69 -0.99
N ASN A 101 -8.68 -10.70 -1.62
CA ASN A 101 -7.27 -11.01 -1.42
C ASN A 101 -6.47 -10.58 -2.63
N ARG A 102 -5.32 -9.95 -2.36
CA ARG A 102 -4.39 -9.52 -3.40
C ARG A 102 -2.98 -9.97 -3.03
N ARG A 103 -2.11 -10.04 -4.02
CA ARG A 103 -0.67 -10.25 -3.83
C ARG A 103 0.03 -8.96 -4.23
N ALA A 104 0.19 -8.07 -3.25
CA ALA A 104 0.79 -6.77 -3.46
C ALA A 104 2.29 -6.88 -3.65
N THR A 105 2.84 -5.98 -4.46
CA THR A 105 4.28 -5.79 -4.57
C THR A 105 4.63 -4.37 -4.18
N TYR A 106 5.72 -4.23 -3.41
CA TYR A 106 6.25 -2.93 -3.00
C TYR A 106 7.71 -2.86 -3.34
N VAL A 107 8.18 -1.70 -3.74
CA VAL A 107 9.62 -1.42 -3.81
C VAL A 107 9.93 -0.36 -2.79
N PHE A 108 10.92 -0.62 -1.95
CA PHE A 108 11.40 0.30 -0.92
C PHE A 108 12.81 0.73 -1.27
N ARG A 109 13.14 1.97 -0.93
CA ARG A 109 14.49 2.51 -1.03
C ARG A 109 14.96 2.91 0.35
N LYS A 110 16.21 2.58 0.68
CA LYS A 110 16.83 3.06 1.90
C LYS A 110 17.39 4.45 1.62
N GLU A 111 16.83 5.44 2.31
CA GLU A 111 17.19 6.83 2.12
C GLU A 111 18.49 7.17 2.87
N ALA A 112 19.04 8.36 2.61
CA ALA A 112 20.29 8.81 3.23
C ALA A 112 20.21 8.87 4.76
N ASP A 113 19.02 9.07 5.32
CA ASP A 113 18.82 9.07 6.78
C ASP A 113 18.74 7.65 7.39
N GLY A 114 18.94 6.61 6.58
CA GLY A 114 18.88 5.22 7.01
C GLY A 114 17.47 4.63 7.09
N ARG A 115 16.45 5.40 6.76
CA ARG A 115 15.06 4.93 6.79
C ARG A 115 14.65 4.36 5.45
N TRP A 116 13.80 3.33 5.52
CA TRP A 116 13.15 2.78 4.35
C TRP A 116 11.93 3.63 3.99
N ARG A 117 11.77 3.92 2.68
CA ARG A 117 10.56 4.56 2.17
C ARG A 117 10.09 3.86 0.91
N CYS A 118 8.78 3.75 0.76
CA CYS A 118 8.17 3.10 -0.39
C CYS A 118 8.31 3.99 -1.62
N THR A 119 8.86 3.43 -2.70
CA THR A 119 8.99 4.12 -3.98
C THR A 119 7.96 3.65 -4.99
N ILE A 120 7.51 2.40 -4.89
CA ILE A 120 6.44 1.87 -5.75
C ILE A 120 5.49 1.06 -4.87
N ASP A 121 4.23 1.43 -4.88
CA ASP A 121 3.17 0.72 -4.17
C ASP A 121 2.17 0.17 -5.18
N ASN A 122 2.15 -1.15 -5.32
CA ASN A 122 1.29 -1.85 -6.27
C ASN A 122 0.50 -2.94 -5.55
N SER A 123 -0.70 -2.62 -5.08
CA SER A 123 -1.53 -3.58 -4.36
C SER A 123 -2.12 -4.66 -5.27
N TYR A 124 -2.05 -4.47 -6.58
CA TYR A 124 -2.55 -5.45 -7.56
C TYR A 124 -1.51 -6.50 -7.91
N GLY A 125 -0.20 -6.20 -7.69
CA GLY A 125 0.87 -7.13 -8.02
C GLY A 125 0.87 -7.52 -9.50
N THR A 126 1.10 -8.80 -9.78
CA THR A 126 1.12 -9.31 -11.15
C THR A 126 -0.26 -9.37 -11.80
N ALA A 127 -1.33 -9.22 -11.03
CA ALA A 127 -2.68 -9.19 -11.59
C ALA A 127 -2.89 -8.02 -12.55
N LEU A 128 -2.01 -7.00 -12.53
CA LEU A 128 -2.04 -5.93 -13.52
C LEU A 128 -1.94 -6.45 -14.96
N LEU A 129 -1.34 -7.63 -15.16
CA LEU A 129 -1.22 -8.23 -16.49
C LEU A 129 -2.52 -8.87 -16.96
N GLU A 130 -3.46 -9.10 -16.06
CA GLU A 130 -4.71 -9.81 -16.32
C GLU A 130 -5.92 -8.89 -16.28
N LEU A 131 -5.80 -7.74 -15.61
CA LEU A 131 -6.91 -6.81 -15.40
C LEU A 131 -6.94 -5.76 -16.50
N GLU A 132 -8.14 -5.38 -16.89
CA GLU A 132 -8.33 -4.31 -17.85
C GLU A 132 -8.27 -2.95 -17.14
N ALA A 133 -7.69 -1.98 -17.81
CA ALA A 133 -7.59 -0.62 -17.31
C ALA A 133 -8.96 0.09 -17.32
#